data_a58c8a3eb86079979e42f3900572394b
#
_entry.id   a58c8a3eb86079979e42f3900572394b
#
_cell.length_a   1.000
_cell.length_b   1.000
_cell.length_c   1.000
_cell.angle_alpha   90.00
_cell.angle_beta   90.00
_cell.angle_gamma   90.00
#
_symmetry.space_group_name_H-M   'P 1'
#
loop_
_entity.id
_entity.type
_entity.pdbx_description
1 polymer ?
#
loop_
_entity_poly.entity_id
_entity_poly.type
_entity_poly.pdbx_seq_one_letter_code
_entity_poly.pdbx_strand_id
1 'polypeptide(L)'
;FGASNALLIGDDALDLFVFLGDPKDILDEYTNLTGKPAMPPLWSFGLWMSRITYFSEADGRRVAALLRKNRIPSDVIHFDTGWFETDWRCNYEFAPSRFNDPAGMIRDLKTQGFRTCLWQLPYFVPKNTLFNEIVSKGLAVKDARGNLPYEDAVLDFSNPNTVSWYQNKIAGLLKLGVAVIKVDFGEAAPHNGLYASGRTGFYELNLYPLRYNKTVADLTKQTTGETIIWA
;
A
#
# COMPACT_ATOMS: atom_id res chain seq x y z
N PHE A 1 -24.21 11.32 13.51
CA PHE A 1 -23.12 12.24 13.21
C PHE A 1 -23.67 13.66 13.35
N GLY A 2 -23.00 14.51 14.15
CA GLY A 2 -23.45 15.88 14.40
C GLY A 2 -23.03 16.82 13.26
N ALA A 3 -23.54 18.05 13.29
CA ALA A 3 -23.18 19.13 12.37
C ALA A 3 -21.87 19.86 12.80
N SER A 4 -21.00 19.20 13.53
CA SER A 4 -19.77 19.78 14.08
C SER A 4 -18.53 19.20 13.39
N ASN A 5 -17.57 20.08 13.09
CA ASN A 5 -16.21 19.68 12.73
C ASN A 5 -15.33 19.83 13.99
N ALA A 6 -14.49 18.83 14.26
CA ALA A 6 -13.54 18.88 15.36
C ALA A 6 -12.11 18.76 14.84
N LEU A 7 -11.23 19.63 15.33
CA LEU A 7 -9.80 19.57 15.10
C LEU A 7 -9.11 19.26 16.44
N LEU A 8 -8.42 18.13 16.50
CA LEU A 8 -7.66 17.71 17.67
C LEU A 8 -6.17 17.89 17.41
N ILE A 9 -5.52 18.69 18.22
CA ILE A 9 -4.10 19.05 18.08
C ILE A 9 -3.39 18.58 19.34
N GLY A 10 -2.42 17.67 19.18
CA GLY A 10 -1.57 17.16 20.26
C GLY A 10 -0.24 17.93 20.38
N ASP A 11 -0.24 19.22 20.09
CA ASP A 11 0.94 20.07 20.10
C ASP A 11 0.58 21.43 20.76
N ASP A 12 1.58 22.19 21.16
CA ASP A 12 1.44 23.56 21.70
C ASP A 12 1.44 24.64 20.59
N ALA A 13 1.59 24.23 19.33
CA ALA A 13 1.57 25.10 18.15
C ALA A 13 0.64 24.55 17.06
N LEU A 14 0.05 25.45 16.29
CA LEU A 14 -0.76 25.15 15.12
C LEU A 14 -0.43 26.13 13.98
N ASP A 15 0.02 25.59 12.86
CA ASP A 15 0.09 26.35 11.61
C ASP A 15 -1.18 26.10 10.78
N LEU A 16 -1.95 27.15 10.55
CA LEU A 16 -3.18 27.10 9.77
C LEU A 16 -2.99 27.79 8.42
N PHE A 17 -3.17 27.04 7.34
CA PHE A 17 -3.14 27.57 5.97
C PHE A 17 -4.57 27.63 5.43
N VAL A 18 -4.99 28.80 4.97
CA VAL A 18 -6.32 29.02 4.38
C VAL A 18 -6.14 29.51 2.95
N PHE A 19 -6.69 28.76 1.99
CA PHE A 19 -6.67 29.10 0.56
C PHE A 19 -8.03 29.68 0.17
N LEU A 20 -8.04 30.85 -0.45
CA LEU A 20 -9.25 31.56 -0.87
C LEU A 20 -9.19 31.86 -2.35
N GLY A 21 -10.30 31.66 -3.06
CA GLY A 21 -10.40 31.96 -4.49
C GLY A 21 -11.31 30.99 -5.23
N ASP A 22 -11.18 30.96 -6.55
CA ASP A 22 -11.85 29.96 -7.37
C ASP A 22 -11.24 28.56 -7.15
N PRO A 23 -12.01 27.47 -7.34
CA PRO A 23 -11.52 26.10 -7.06
C PRO A 23 -10.21 25.72 -7.76
N LYS A 24 -9.96 26.25 -8.96
CA LYS A 24 -8.71 25.99 -9.69
C LYS A 24 -7.53 26.71 -9.06
N ASP A 25 -7.71 27.94 -8.62
CA ASP A 25 -6.69 28.76 -7.98
C ASP A 25 -6.32 28.16 -6.60
N ILE A 26 -7.35 27.76 -5.82
CA ILE A 26 -7.16 27.06 -4.53
C ILE A 26 -6.35 25.78 -4.72
N LEU A 27 -6.66 24.95 -5.73
CA LEU A 27 -5.92 23.75 -6.02
C LEU A 27 -4.47 24.02 -6.45
N ASP A 28 -4.26 25.09 -7.23
CA ASP A 28 -2.91 25.47 -7.66
C ASP A 28 -2.07 25.95 -6.47
N GLU A 29 -2.58 26.85 -5.65
CA GLU A 29 -1.89 27.34 -4.45
C GLU A 29 -1.61 26.19 -3.46
N TYR A 30 -2.60 25.33 -3.18
CA TYR A 30 -2.44 24.18 -2.31
C TYR A 30 -1.36 23.23 -2.82
N THR A 31 -1.40 22.88 -4.11
CA THR A 31 -0.41 21.97 -4.69
C THR A 31 0.96 22.60 -4.90
N ASN A 32 1.07 23.93 -4.99
CA ASN A 32 2.35 24.62 -4.95
C ASN A 32 3.02 24.52 -3.57
N LEU A 33 2.23 24.48 -2.50
CA LEU A 33 2.73 24.30 -1.15
C LEU A 33 3.03 22.83 -0.84
N THR A 34 2.14 21.90 -1.23
CA THR A 34 2.20 20.50 -0.83
C THR A 34 2.88 19.57 -1.84
N GLY A 35 3.10 20.03 -3.05
CA GLY A 35 3.62 19.26 -4.18
C GLY A 35 2.54 18.91 -5.20
N LYS A 36 2.91 18.96 -6.48
CA LYS A 36 2.03 18.58 -7.58
C LYS A 36 1.91 17.05 -7.65
N PRO A 37 0.71 16.50 -7.94
CA PRO A 37 0.56 15.05 -8.16
C PRO A 37 1.32 14.61 -9.41
N ALA A 38 1.76 13.35 -9.41
CA ALA A 38 2.29 12.74 -10.62
C ALA A 38 1.18 12.54 -11.66
N MET A 39 1.53 12.66 -12.95
CA MET A 39 0.59 12.32 -14.03
C MET A 39 0.42 10.80 -14.06
N PRO A 40 -0.78 10.25 -13.80
CA PRO A 40 -1.00 8.82 -13.84
C PRO A 40 -1.03 8.31 -15.30
N PRO A 41 -0.65 7.05 -15.55
CA PRO A 41 -0.71 6.46 -16.87
C PRO A 41 -2.17 6.31 -17.35
N LEU A 42 -2.40 6.43 -18.66
CA LEU A 42 -3.75 6.42 -19.24
C LEU A 42 -4.59 5.18 -18.84
N TRP A 43 -3.96 4.01 -18.77
CA TRP A 43 -4.64 2.76 -18.40
C TRP A 43 -5.22 2.78 -16.96
N SER A 44 -4.72 3.64 -16.09
CA SER A 44 -5.21 3.73 -14.71
C SER A 44 -6.62 4.32 -14.61
N PHE A 45 -7.10 5.00 -15.64
CA PHE A 45 -8.45 5.53 -15.72
C PHE A 45 -9.49 4.52 -16.22
N GLY A 46 -9.07 3.31 -16.58
CA GLY A 46 -9.96 2.23 -17.00
C GLY A 46 -10.60 1.48 -15.84
N LEU A 47 -11.34 0.42 -16.16
CA LEU A 47 -11.97 -0.44 -15.15
C LEU A 47 -10.93 -1.32 -14.46
N TRP A 48 -10.89 -1.23 -13.14
CA TRP A 48 -10.15 -2.12 -12.26
C TRP A 48 -11.09 -3.20 -11.73
N MET A 49 -10.98 -4.40 -12.28
CA MET A 49 -11.84 -5.50 -11.87
C MET A 49 -11.26 -6.19 -10.66
N SER A 50 -11.98 -6.12 -9.57
CA SER A 50 -11.81 -6.88 -8.34
C SER A 50 -13.14 -7.57 -8.01
N ARG A 51 -13.17 -8.45 -7.04
CA ARG A 51 -14.41 -9.06 -6.49
C ARG A 51 -14.22 -9.26 -5.00
N ILE A 52 -13.79 -8.24 -4.31
CA ILE A 52 -13.07 -8.33 -3.05
C ILE A 52 -11.70 -8.99 -3.32
N THR A 53 -11.66 -10.27 -3.72
CA THR A 53 -10.41 -10.93 -4.13
C THR A 53 -10.67 -12.09 -5.09
N TYR A 54 -9.61 -12.58 -5.71
CA TYR A 54 -9.54 -13.86 -6.42
C TYR A 54 -8.62 -14.78 -5.64
N PHE A 55 -9.12 -15.95 -5.27
CA PHE A 55 -8.39 -16.89 -4.41
C PHE A 55 -7.44 -17.81 -5.17
N SER A 56 -7.44 -17.78 -6.50
CA SER A 56 -6.57 -18.62 -7.31
C SER A 56 -6.16 -17.97 -8.63
N GLU A 57 -5.06 -18.47 -9.19
CA GLU A 57 -4.63 -18.15 -10.54
C GLU A 57 -5.73 -18.45 -11.58
N ALA A 58 -6.41 -19.58 -11.43
CA ALA A 58 -7.49 -20.00 -12.32
C ALA A 58 -8.66 -19.02 -12.30
N ASP A 59 -9.03 -18.49 -11.13
CA ASP A 59 -10.10 -17.49 -11.03
C ASP A 59 -9.73 -16.18 -11.72
N GLY A 60 -8.55 -15.66 -11.47
CA GLY A 60 -8.07 -14.44 -12.10
C GLY A 60 -8.05 -14.56 -13.63
N ARG A 61 -7.50 -15.65 -14.15
CA ARG A 61 -7.46 -15.96 -15.58
C ARG A 61 -8.87 -16.09 -16.19
N ARG A 62 -9.77 -16.80 -15.50
CA ARG A 62 -11.16 -17.00 -15.94
C ARG A 62 -11.91 -15.69 -16.03
N VAL A 63 -11.78 -14.80 -15.05
CA VAL A 63 -12.45 -13.50 -15.05
C VAL A 63 -11.92 -12.62 -16.17
N ALA A 64 -10.60 -12.55 -16.36
CA ALA A 64 -10.00 -11.81 -17.46
C ALA A 64 -10.52 -12.29 -18.82
N ALA A 65 -10.56 -13.61 -19.04
CA ALA A 65 -11.10 -14.21 -20.26
C ALA A 65 -12.59 -13.86 -20.49
N LEU A 66 -13.40 -13.88 -19.42
CA LEU A 66 -14.82 -13.50 -19.51
C LEU A 66 -15.01 -12.03 -19.86
N LEU A 67 -14.21 -11.13 -19.29
CA LEU A 67 -14.24 -9.71 -19.66
C LEU A 67 -13.98 -9.52 -21.16
N ARG A 68 -12.94 -10.16 -21.70
CA ARG A 68 -12.62 -10.08 -23.13
C ARG A 68 -13.68 -10.74 -24.01
N LYS A 69 -14.17 -11.94 -23.62
CA LYS A 69 -15.25 -12.65 -24.35
C LYS A 69 -16.50 -11.80 -24.46
N ASN A 70 -16.88 -11.10 -23.40
CA ASN A 70 -18.07 -10.26 -23.37
C ASN A 70 -17.80 -8.81 -23.84
N ARG A 71 -16.61 -8.51 -24.34
CA ARG A 71 -16.21 -7.18 -24.82
C ARG A 71 -16.38 -6.08 -23.76
N ILE A 72 -16.13 -6.42 -22.51
CA ILE A 72 -16.16 -5.46 -21.40
C ILE A 72 -14.76 -4.83 -21.30
N PRO A 73 -14.63 -3.51 -21.53
CA PRO A 73 -13.35 -2.81 -21.35
C PRO A 73 -12.91 -2.91 -19.89
N SER A 74 -11.69 -3.35 -19.67
CA SER A 74 -11.07 -3.39 -18.35
C SER A 74 -9.55 -3.40 -18.51
N ASP A 75 -8.86 -2.69 -17.66
CA ASP A 75 -7.41 -2.46 -17.75
C ASP A 75 -6.64 -3.15 -16.64
N VAL A 76 -7.28 -3.43 -15.50
CA VAL A 76 -6.61 -3.99 -14.34
C VAL A 76 -7.38 -5.19 -13.78
N ILE A 77 -6.64 -6.23 -13.42
CA ILE A 77 -7.12 -7.31 -12.54
C ILE A 77 -6.44 -7.11 -11.19
N HIS A 78 -7.26 -6.92 -10.16
CA HIS A 78 -6.81 -6.70 -8.80
C HIS A 78 -7.01 -7.95 -7.95
N PHE A 79 -5.93 -8.43 -7.33
CA PHE A 79 -5.94 -9.48 -6.32
C PHE A 79 -5.84 -8.83 -4.95
N ASP A 80 -6.91 -8.93 -4.17
CA ASP A 80 -6.99 -8.39 -2.81
C ASP A 80 -6.46 -9.43 -1.79
N THR A 81 -7.01 -9.54 -0.59
CA THR A 81 -6.46 -10.29 0.55
C THR A 81 -6.18 -11.77 0.32
N GLY A 82 -6.79 -12.39 -0.67
CA GLY A 82 -6.76 -13.84 -0.90
C GLY A 82 -5.62 -14.37 -1.77
N TRP A 83 -4.66 -13.55 -2.19
CA TRP A 83 -3.53 -14.06 -2.97
C TRP A 83 -2.42 -14.69 -2.11
N PHE A 84 -2.46 -14.50 -0.77
CA PHE A 84 -1.59 -15.17 0.21
C PHE A 84 -2.10 -16.56 0.56
N GLU A 85 -1.23 -17.44 1.08
CA GLU A 85 -1.63 -18.79 1.49
C GLU A 85 -2.73 -18.81 2.54
N THR A 86 -2.68 -17.90 3.49
CA THR A 86 -3.75 -17.62 4.43
C THR A 86 -4.30 -16.22 4.16
N ASP A 87 -5.60 -16.12 3.93
CA ASP A 87 -6.30 -14.86 3.68
C ASP A 87 -5.96 -13.82 4.77
N TRP A 88 -5.72 -12.59 4.38
CA TRP A 88 -5.27 -11.47 5.23
C TRP A 88 -3.85 -11.57 5.82
N ARG A 89 -3.17 -12.70 5.74
CA ARG A 89 -1.80 -12.86 6.25
C ARG A 89 -0.77 -12.51 5.19
N CYS A 90 -0.58 -11.22 4.99
CA CYS A 90 0.37 -10.69 4.04
C CYS A 90 1.80 -11.16 4.34
N ASN A 91 2.40 -11.89 3.40
CA ASN A 91 3.81 -12.32 3.46
C ASN A 91 4.58 -12.00 2.17
N TYR A 92 3.96 -11.26 1.25
CA TYR A 92 4.51 -10.86 -0.06
C TYR A 92 4.83 -12.03 -1.00
N GLU A 93 4.18 -13.17 -0.80
CA GLU A 93 4.33 -14.37 -1.62
C GLU A 93 2.98 -14.86 -2.10
N PHE A 94 2.90 -15.21 -3.39
CA PHE A 94 1.71 -15.88 -3.91
C PHE A 94 1.54 -17.24 -3.24
N ALA A 95 0.30 -17.58 -2.88
CA ALA A 95 -0.04 -18.88 -2.32
C ALA A 95 0.36 -20.02 -3.26
N PRO A 96 1.39 -20.82 -2.94
CA PRO A 96 1.85 -21.86 -3.84
C PRO A 96 0.80 -22.97 -4.07
N SER A 97 -0.15 -23.12 -3.15
CA SER A 97 -1.27 -24.07 -3.29
C SER A 97 -2.30 -23.65 -4.35
N ARG A 98 -2.32 -22.38 -4.75
CA ARG A 98 -3.38 -21.81 -5.61
C ARG A 98 -2.87 -20.99 -6.79
N PHE A 99 -1.60 -20.63 -6.79
CA PHE A 99 -0.91 -19.89 -7.86
C PHE A 99 0.34 -20.67 -8.28
N ASN A 100 0.19 -21.55 -9.27
CA ASN A 100 1.26 -22.45 -9.70
C ASN A 100 2.33 -21.74 -10.53
N ASP A 101 1.94 -20.77 -11.36
CA ASP A 101 2.84 -19.93 -12.16
C ASP A 101 2.38 -18.48 -12.16
N PRO A 102 2.54 -17.75 -11.06
CA PRO A 102 2.11 -16.37 -10.96
C PRO A 102 2.83 -15.46 -11.99
N ALA A 103 4.09 -15.75 -12.31
CA ALA A 103 4.81 -15.00 -13.33
C ALA A 103 4.21 -15.20 -14.72
N GLY A 104 3.85 -16.44 -15.08
CA GLY A 104 3.14 -16.76 -16.30
C GLY A 104 1.75 -16.14 -16.34
N MET A 105 1.02 -16.20 -15.25
CA MET A 105 -0.29 -15.54 -15.14
C MET A 105 -0.19 -14.05 -15.43
N ILE A 106 0.76 -13.34 -14.80
CA ILE A 106 0.95 -11.89 -14.99
C ILE A 106 1.32 -11.58 -16.44
N ARG A 107 2.22 -12.36 -17.06
CA ARG A 107 2.56 -12.20 -18.48
C ARG A 107 1.35 -12.38 -19.38
N ASP A 108 0.55 -13.42 -19.16
CA ASP A 108 -0.63 -13.72 -19.98
C ASP A 108 -1.72 -12.66 -19.81
N LEU A 109 -1.93 -12.15 -18.60
CA LEU A 109 -2.82 -11.02 -18.36
C LEU A 109 -2.32 -9.77 -19.12
N LYS A 110 -1.03 -9.51 -19.09
CA LYS A 110 -0.42 -8.38 -19.82
C LYS A 110 -0.61 -8.50 -21.32
N THR A 111 -0.45 -9.69 -21.91
CA THR A 111 -0.70 -9.91 -23.35
C THR A 111 -2.14 -9.69 -23.76
N GLN A 112 -3.08 -9.89 -22.82
CA GLN A 112 -4.51 -9.61 -22.99
C GLN A 112 -4.85 -8.13 -22.71
N GLY A 113 -3.86 -7.28 -22.44
CA GLY A 113 -4.04 -5.86 -22.16
C GLY A 113 -4.43 -5.53 -20.71
N PHE A 114 -4.29 -6.48 -19.77
CA PHE A 114 -4.50 -6.20 -18.37
C PHE A 114 -3.19 -5.86 -17.65
N ARG A 115 -3.29 -5.00 -16.65
CA ARG A 115 -2.29 -4.81 -15.59
C ARG A 115 -2.69 -5.61 -14.37
N THR A 116 -1.71 -6.06 -13.58
CA THR A 116 -1.96 -6.76 -12.31
C THR A 116 -1.72 -5.81 -11.15
N CYS A 117 -2.70 -5.72 -10.24
CA CYS A 117 -2.60 -5.00 -8.98
C CYS A 117 -2.66 -6.01 -7.83
N LEU A 118 -1.80 -5.83 -6.82
CA LEU A 118 -1.78 -6.67 -5.62
C LEU A 118 -2.01 -5.83 -4.37
N TRP A 119 -2.85 -6.34 -3.49
CA TRP A 119 -3.11 -5.80 -2.16
C TRP A 119 -2.02 -6.20 -1.17
N GLN A 120 -1.75 -5.35 -0.20
CA GLN A 120 -0.91 -5.62 0.95
C GLN A 120 -1.23 -4.63 2.09
N LEU A 121 -0.73 -4.92 3.29
CA LEU A 121 -0.87 -4.10 4.49
C LEU A 121 0.41 -4.11 5.33
N PRO A 122 0.62 -3.14 6.24
CA PRO A 122 1.84 -3.02 7.02
C PRO A 122 1.74 -3.63 8.43
N TYR A 123 0.76 -4.52 8.69
CA TYR A 123 0.51 -5.11 10.01
C TYR A 123 0.71 -6.62 9.98
N PHE A 124 1.30 -7.18 11.03
CA PHE A 124 1.67 -8.58 11.09
C PHE A 124 1.29 -9.18 12.43
N VAL A 125 0.31 -10.09 12.41
CA VAL A 125 -0.06 -10.86 13.61
C VAL A 125 1.03 -11.89 13.97
N PRO A 126 1.15 -12.35 15.23
CA PRO A 126 2.17 -13.32 15.65
C PRO A 126 2.18 -14.63 14.84
N LYS A 127 1.03 -15.01 14.26
CA LYS A 127 0.89 -16.20 13.39
C LYS A 127 1.38 -15.96 11.95
N ASN A 128 1.77 -14.73 11.59
CA ASN A 128 2.34 -14.44 10.27
C ASN A 128 3.77 -14.96 10.19
N THR A 129 4.14 -15.56 9.05
CA THR A 129 5.48 -16.13 8.84
C THR A 129 6.60 -15.11 8.94
N LEU A 130 6.32 -13.83 8.70
CA LEU A 130 7.29 -12.74 8.78
C LEU A 130 7.38 -12.09 10.17
N PHE A 131 6.46 -12.40 11.10
CA PHE A 131 6.40 -11.72 12.40
C PHE A 131 7.72 -11.79 13.15
N ASN A 132 8.30 -12.97 13.31
CA ASN A 132 9.55 -13.16 14.04
C ASN A 132 10.73 -12.45 13.37
N GLU A 133 10.77 -12.44 12.03
CA GLU A 133 11.78 -11.69 11.28
C GLU A 133 11.66 -10.18 11.54
N ILE A 134 10.46 -9.64 11.48
CA ILE A 134 10.18 -8.21 11.69
C ILE A 134 10.56 -7.80 13.10
N VAL A 135 10.15 -8.56 14.10
CA VAL A 135 10.44 -8.27 15.51
C VAL A 135 11.92 -8.38 15.82
N SER A 136 12.56 -9.49 15.42
CA SER A 136 13.98 -9.72 15.73
C SER A 136 14.94 -8.72 15.05
N LYS A 137 14.56 -8.20 13.89
CA LYS A 137 15.32 -7.15 13.18
C LYS A 137 14.97 -5.73 13.65
N GLY A 138 14.05 -5.56 14.59
CA GLY A 138 13.64 -4.24 15.09
C GLY A 138 12.98 -3.36 14.02
N LEU A 139 12.16 -3.96 13.15
CA LEU A 139 11.53 -3.26 12.03
C LEU A 139 10.14 -2.70 12.39
N ALA A 140 9.60 -3.08 13.54
CA ALA A 140 8.30 -2.66 14.03
C ALA A 140 8.39 -1.50 15.01
N VAL A 141 7.30 -0.73 15.09
CA VAL A 141 7.09 0.26 16.14
C VAL A 141 7.12 -0.45 17.50
N LYS A 142 7.82 0.11 18.48
CA LYS A 142 7.86 -0.38 19.85
C LYS A 142 6.68 0.16 20.66
N ASP A 143 6.33 -0.53 21.76
CA ASP A 143 5.34 -0.01 22.70
C ASP A 143 5.86 1.25 23.41
N ALA A 144 5.01 1.89 24.22
CA ALA A 144 5.36 3.11 24.97
C ALA A 144 6.50 2.92 26.00
N ARG A 145 6.85 1.68 26.33
CA ARG A 145 7.93 1.31 27.26
C ARG A 145 9.21 0.91 26.52
N GLY A 146 9.18 0.90 25.19
CA GLY A 146 10.30 0.50 24.36
C GLY A 146 10.43 -1.00 24.14
N ASN A 147 9.43 -1.80 24.51
CA ASN A 147 9.44 -3.23 24.27
C ASN A 147 9.07 -3.52 22.80
N LEU A 148 9.57 -4.64 22.30
CA LEU A 148 9.17 -5.18 21.01
C LEU A 148 7.72 -5.67 21.06
N PRO A 149 6.96 -5.59 19.97
CA PRO A 149 5.58 -6.06 19.95
C PRO A 149 5.51 -7.58 20.19
N TYR A 150 4.53 -7.98 20.96
CA TYR A 150 4.18 -9.39 21.22
C TYR A 150 2.81 -9.76 20.64
N GLU A 151 2.03 -8.77 20.27
CA GLU A 151 0.79 -8.87 19.51
C GLU A 151 1.07 -8.47 18.05
N ASP A 152 0.27 -7.59 17.49
CA ASP A 152 0.46 -7.17 16.10
C ASP A 152 1.70 -6.26 15.95
N ALA A 153 2.59 -6.63 15.05
CA ALA A 153 3.72 -5.81 14.66
C ALA A 153 3.31 -4.85 13.54
N VAL A 154 3.44 -3.56 13.80
CA VAL A 154 3.24 -2.48 12.82
C VAL A 154 4.60 -2.03 12.31
N LEU A 155 4.83 -2.03 10.99
CA LEU A 155 6.11 -1.60 10.41
C LEU A 155 6.41 -0.13 10.74
N ASP A 156 7.63 0.16 11.15
CA ASP A 156 8.08 1.52 11.43
C ASP A 156 8.72 2.15 10.18
N PHE A 157 7.95 2.85 9.36
CA PHE A 157 8.46 3.54 8.17
C PHE A 157 9.29 4.80 8.47
N SER A 158 9.50 5.17 9.73
CA SER A 158 10.52 6.13 10.11
C SER A 158 11.91 5.51 10.22
N ASN A 159 12.00 4.16 10.21
CA ASN A 159 13.23 3.40 10.27
C ASN A 159 13.74 3.07 8.85
N PRO A 160 14.91 3.56 8.43
CA PRO A 160 15.46 3.25 7.10
C PRO A 160 15.67 1.75 6.84
N ASN A 161 15.95 0.96 7.89
CA ASN A 161 16.07 -0.49 7.74
C ASN A 161 14.74 -1.15 7.40
N THR A 162 13.64 -0.66 7.99
CA THR A 162 12.28 -1.10 7.66
C THR A 162 11.93 -0.75 6.22
N VAL A 163 12.21 0.49 5.81
CA VAL A 163 12.00 0.92 4.42
C VAL A 163 12.73 0.00 3.44
N SER A 164 14.02 -0.25 3.67
CA SER A 164 14.84 -1.11 2.81
C SER A 164 14.33 -2.56 2.79
N TRP A 165 14.00 -3.11 3.94
CA TRP A 165 13.46 -4.46 4.05
C TRP A 165 12.14 -4.60 3.29
N TYR A 166 11.23 -3.66 3.49
CA TYR A 166 9.93 -3.64 2.85
C TYR A 166 10.05 -3.46 1.34
N GLN A 167 10.89 -2.53 0.88
CA GLN A 167 11.16 -2.34 -0.54
C GLN A 167 11.71 -3.60 -1.20
N ASN A 168 12.58 -4.37 -0.53
CA ASN A 168 13.08 -5.63 -1.06
C ASN A 168 11.97 -6.67 -1.27
N LYS A 169 10.97 -6.74 -0.37
CA LYS A 169 9.79 -7.62 -0.54
C LYS A 169 8.95 -7.19 -1.75
N ILE A 170 8.60 -5.92 -1.85
CA ILE A 170 7.79 -5.36 -2.95
C ILE A 170 8.54 -5.43 -4.30
N ALA A 171 9.86 -5.20 -4.32
CA ALA A 171 10.65 -5.25 -5.55
C ALA A 171 10.55 -6.62 -6.25
N GLY A 172 10.46 -7.71 -5.49
CA GLY A 172 10.24 -9.04 -6.05
C GLY A 172 8.95 -9.13 -6.86
N LEU A 173 7.87 -8.56 -6.35
CA LEU A 173 6.56 -8.54 -7.01
C LEU A 173 6.57 -7.67 -8.28
N LEU A 174 7.14 -6.47 -8.20
CA LEU A 174 7.26 -5.58 -9.35
C LEU A 174 8.11 -6.21 -10.47
N LYS A 175 9.19 -6.92 -10.13
CA LYS A 175 10.04 -7.65 -11.11
C LYS A 175 9.29 -8.81 -11.78
N LEU A 176 8.29 -9.40 -11.14
CA LEU A 176 7.41 -10.39 -11.78
C LEU A 176 6.47 -9.76 -12.82
N GLY A 177 6.35 -8.44 -12.84
CA GLY A 177 5.48 -7.71 -13.76
C GLY A 177 4.20 -7.16 -13.12
N VAL A 178 4.08 -7.21 -11.80
CA VAL A 178 3.02 -6.49 -11.08
C VAL A 178 3.17 -5.00 -11.38
N ALA A 179 2.08 -4.35 -11.79
CA ALA A 179 2.11 -2.96 -12.23
C ALA A 179 1.76 -1.99 -11.09
N VAL A 180 0.94 -2.41 -10.15
CA VAL A 180 0.46 -1.57 -9.05
C VAL A 180 0.43 -2.35 -7.76
N ILE A 181 0.82 -1.69 -6.68
CA ILE A 181 0.61 -2.16 -5.31
C ILE A 181 -0.52 -1.33 -4.70
N LYS A 182 -1.56 -2.01 -4.19
CA LYS A 182 -2.55 -1.37 -3.31
C LYS A 182 -1.93 -1.24 -1.93
N VAL A 183 -1.79 -0.01 -1.48
CA VAL A 183 -1.16 0.38 -0.21
C VAL A 183 -2.28 0.62 0.78
N ASP A 184 -2.79 -0.46 1.35
CA ASP A 184 -3.98 -0.40 2.21
C ASP A 184 -3.61 -0.26 3.68
N PHE A 185 -4.54 0.28 4.48
CA PHE A 185 -4.36 0.57 5.90
C PHE A 185 -3.28 1.63 6.19
N GLY A 186 -2.83 1.71 7.43
CA GLY A 186 -1.86 2.68 7.92
C GLY A 186 -2.41 3.53 9.07
N GLU A 187 -3.73 3.62 9.21
CA GLU A 187 -4.43 4.40 10.22
C GLU A 187 -4.31 3.83 11.64
N ALA A 188 -4.00 2.54 11.77
CA ALA A 188 -3.77 1.89 13.07
C ALA A 188 -2.31 1.98 13.56
N ALA A 189 -1.51 2.89 12.99
CA ALA A 189 -0.17 3.17 13.50
C ALA A 189 -0.23 3.63 14.97
N PRO A 190 0.59 3.05 15.88
CA PRO A 190 0.45 3.31 17.31
C PRO A 190 0.75 4.77 17.67
N HIS A 191 -0.24 5.50 18.18
CA HIS A 191 -0.10 6.90 18.63
C HIS A 191 0.72 7.04 19.91
N ASN A 192 0.83 5.98 20.72
CA ASN A 192 1.64 5.92 21.93
C ASN A 192 2.92 5.10 21.74
N GLY A 193 3.25 4.71 20.49
CA GLY A 193 4.46 3.93 20.19
C GLY A 193 5.73 4.76 20.20
N LEU A 194 6.87 4.07 20.30
CA LEU A 194 8.19 4.65 20.10
C LEU A 194 8.70 4.30 18.70
N TYR A 195 8.93 5.33 17.92
CA TYR A 195 9.38 5.25 16.54
C TYR A 195 10.90 5.48 16.45
N ALA A 196 11.52 4.92 15.42
CA ALA A 196 12.96 5.07 15.17
C ALA A 196 13.38 6.53 14.91
N SER A 197 12.45 7.38 14.49
CA SER A 197 12.66 8.83 14.35
C SER A 197 12.97 9.54 15.67
N GLY A 198 12.70 8.90 16.81
CA GLY A 198 12.77 9.51 18.15
C GLY A 198 11.60 10.45 18.46
N ARG A 199 10.61 10.55 17.57
CA ARG A 199 9.42 11.38 17.76
C ARG A 199 8.30 10.59 18.43
N THR A 200 7.33 11.31 19.00
CA THR A 200 6.16 10.69 19.62
C THR A 200 5.25 10.06 18.58
N GLY A 201 4.48 9.06 18.98
CA GLY A 201 3.47 8.46 18.14
C GLY A 201 2.41 9.44 17.67
N PHE A 202 2.06 10.46 18.47
CA PHE A 202 1.16 11.55 18.04
C PHE A 202 1.67 12.29 16.80
N TYR A 203 2.98 12.54 16.73
CA TYR A 203 3.59 13.14 15.56
C TYR A 203 3.66 12.17 14.38
N GLU A 204 4.12 10.93 14.62
CA GLU A 204 4.35 9.94 13.55
C GLU A 204 3.05 9.38 12.95
N LEU A 205 1.95 9.32 13.73
CA LEU A 205 0.65 8.83 13.23
C LEU A 205 0.19 9.60 11.98
N ASN A 206 0.28 10.93 11.99
CA ASN A 206 -0.13 11.76 10.85
C ASN A 206 0.84 11.66 9.65
N LEU A 207 2.11 11.30 9.89
CA LEU A 207 3.11 11.10 8.84
C LEU A 207 3.16 9.67 8.33
N TYR A 208 2.56 8.73 9.04
CA TYR A 208 2.65 7.31 8.71
C TYR A 208 2.15 6.99 7.30
N PRO A 209 0.94 7.44 6.87
CA PRO A 209 0.47 7.21 5.52
C PRO A 209 1.41 7.80 4.45
N LEU A 210 1.93 9.00 4.69
CA LEU A 210 2.88 9.64 3.77
C LEU A 210 4.16 8.81 3.61
N ARG A 211 4.77 8.35 4.71
CA ARG A 211 6.00 7.56 4.70
C ARG A 211 5.77 6.20 4.01
N TYR A 212 4.69 5.54 4.38
CA TYR A 212 4.29 4.25 3.84
C TYR A 212 4.05 4.32 2.34
N ASN A 213 3.17 5.22 1.90
CA ASN A 213 2.84 5.42 0.49
C ASN A 213 4.07 5.84 -0.33
N LYS A 214 4.87 6.79 0.19
CA LYS A 214 6.09 7.23 -0.48
C LYS A 214 7.09 6.08 -0.69
N THR A 215 7.24 5.19 0.28
CA THR A 215 8.14 4.03 0.19
C THR A 215 7.79 3.14 -1.00
N VAL A 216 6.50 2.91 -1.26
CA VAL A 216 6.03 2.11 -2.40
C VAL A 216 6.08 2.89 -3.71
N ALA A 217 5.68 4.17 -3.68
CA ALA A 217 5.68 5.02 -4.89
C ALA A 217 7.08 5.20 -5.46
N ASP A 218 8.07 5.48 -4.61
CA ASP A 218 9.47 5.65 -5.01
C ASP A 218 10.02 4.35 -5.65
N LEU A 219 9.76 3.21 -5.03
CA LEU A 219 10.19 1.92 -5.56
C LEU A 219 9.48 1.57 -6.88
N THR A 220 8.17 1.82 -6.96
CA THR A 220 7.40 1.56 -8.19
C THR A 220 7.97 2.38 -9.34
N LYS A 221 8.22 3.67 -9.11
CA LYS A 221 8.86 4.56 -10.09
C LYS A 221 10.23 4.05 -10.54
N GLN A 222 11.07 3.64 -9.60
CA GLN A 222 12.40 3.10 -9.91
C GLN A 222 12.35 1.81 -10.74
N THR A 223 11.36 0.96 -10.47
CA THR A 223 11.29 -0.38 -11.07
C THR A 223 10.52 -0.38 -12.39
N THR A 224 9.45 0.38 -12.50
CA THR A 224 8.53 0.35 -13.64
C THR A 224 8.61 1.59 -14.51
N GLY A 225 9.20 2.68 -14.02
CA GLY A 225 9.20 4.00 -14.67
C GLY A 225 7.89 4.79 -14.45
N GLU A 226 6.85 4.18 -13.88
CA GLU A 226 5.55 4.80 -13.61
C GLU A 226 5.36 5.05 -12.12
N THR A 227 4.92 6.26 -11.75
CA THR A 227 4.56 6.58 -10.36
C THR A 227 3.08 6.34 -10.17
N ILE A 228 2.70 5.11 -9.84
CA ILE A 228 1.32 4.75 -9.54
C ILE A 228 1.27 3.77 -8.38
N ILE A 229 0.48 4.11 -7.40
CA ILE A 229 0.04 3.25 -6.31
C ILE A 229 -1.48 3.41 -6.18
N TRP A 230 -2.11 2.49 -5.50
CA TRP A 230 -3.50 2.63 -5.08
C TRP A 230 -3.53 2.64 -3.55
N ALA A 231 -3.91 3.77 -2.93
CA ALA A 231 -4.01 3.96 -1.50
C ALA A 231 -5.45 4.35 -1.11
#